data_8eee98d965bda8d7f82ee2920ce5d3ef
#
_entry.id   8eee98d965bda8d7f82ee2920ce5d3ef
#
_cell.length_a   1.000
_cell.length_b   1.000
_cell.length_c   1.000
_cell.angle_alpha   90.00
_cell.angle_beta   90.00
_cell.angle_gamma   90.00
#
_symmetry.space_group_name_H-M   'P 1'
#
loop_
_entity.id
_entity.type
_entity.pdbx_description
1 polymer ?
#
loop_
_entity_poly.entity_id
_entity_poly.type
_entity_poly.pdbx_seq_one_letter_code
_entity_poly.pdbx_strand_id
1 'polypeptide(L)'
;METKYKINIHVLEACNFCCRQCFSKFGTKKLLPVKGWKKIIDNCIAGANVTEFNIAGGEPMLYPGLVELVQYIRDKGVKVSLITNGSLMDEEWVKKYAGMFETIGFSVDSINDETNRKIGRCDRNEKTIPAGRIVELCRLIRKYAPGCRIKINTVVSALNKDEMMSDFIDEIAADRWKILRMKPFQYGSFSNLNIQVSNEEFEEFVERNRDRKGKEDGVTAEAGMETARREIVVEPDMKASYVLIDSNGYLLDNAVDEMTPVVVCDCLMEDFAEGLRRLTLDRKKYEARYN
;
A
#
# COMPACT_ATOMS: atom_id res chain seq x y z
N MET A 1 -12.36 25.21 1.61
CA MET A 1 -11.34 24.50 2.42
C MET A 1 -10.18 24.13 1.49
N GLU A 2 -8.96 24.33 1.93
CA GLU A 2 -7.78 23.95 1.15
C GLU A 2 -7.68 22.43 1.02
N THR A 3 -7.37 21.94 -0.19
CA THR A 3 -7.28 20.49 -0.44
C THR A 3 -6.11 19.90 0.36
N LYS A 4 -6.39 18.88 1.17
CA LYS A 4 -5.37 18.11 1.89
C LYS A 4 -4.81 17.01 1.00
N TYR A 5 -3.49 16.88 0.96
CA TYR A 5 -2.84 15.88 0.13
C TYR A 5 -2.18 14.77 0.95
N LYS A 6 -2.39 13.54 0.53
CA LYS A 6 -1.60 12.36 0.90
C LYS A 6 -0.80 11.93 -0.31
N ILE A 7 0.51 11.93 -0.19
CA ILE A 7 1.43 11.67 -1.28
C ILE A 7 2.04 10.28 -1.11
N ASN A 8 1.95 9.45 -2.16
CA ASN A 8 2.64 8.17 -2.19
C ASN A 8 4.05 8.38 -2.74
N ILE A 9 5.05 7.93 -2.02
CA ILE A 9 6.45 7.98 -2.46
C ILE A 9 7.02 6.57 -2.54
N HIS A 10 7.53 6.21 -3.72
CA HIS A 10 8.22 4.94 -3.94
C HIS A 10 9.71 5.16 -3.78
N VAL A 11 10.23 4.92 -2.57
CA VAL A 11 11.63 5.27 -2.22
C VAL A 11 12.67 4.44 -2.95
N LEU A 12 12.29 3.29 -3.48
CA LEU A 12 13.12 2.44 -4.34
C LEU A 12 12.22 1.49 -5.16
N GLU A 13 12.79 0.90 -6.22
CA GLU A 13 12.11 -0.13 -7.01
C GLU A 13 12.54 -1.56 -6.61
N ALA A 14 13.71 -1.70 -5.98
CA ALA A 14 14.20 -3.00 -5.54
C ALA A 14 13.22 -3.66 -4.54
N CYS A 15 12.98 -4.95 -4.75
CA CYS A 15 12.16 -5.78 -3.87
C CYS A 15 12.82 -7.15 -3.71
N ASN A 16 12.68 -7.74 -2.55
CA ASN A 16 13.11 -9.12 -2.30
C ASN A 16 12.08 -10.16 -2.75
N PHE A 17 10.87 -9.72 -3.20
CA PHE A 17 9.84 -10.55 -3.80
C PHE A 17 9.69 -10.28 -5.30
N CYS A 18 9.09 -11.24 -6.03
CA CYS A 18 8.94 -11.19 -7.49
C CYS A 18 7.47 -11.27 -7.93
N CYS A 19 6.54 -10.62 -7.20
CA CYS A 19 5.10 -10.68 -7.47
C CYS A 19 4.75 -10.37 -8.93
N ARG A 20 3.97 -11.23 -9.56
CA ARG A 20 3.56 -11.12 -10.98
C ARG A 20 2.60 -9.97 -11.23
N GLN A 21 1.78 -9.60 -10.25
CA GLN A 21 0.84 -8.47 -10.30
C GLN A 21 1.44 -7.13 -9.84
N CYS A 22 2.74 -7.07 -9.54
CA CYS A 22 3.36 -5.85 -9.02
C CYS A 22 3.42 -4.77 -10.11
N PHE A 23 2.76 -3.64 -9.87
CA PHE A 23 2.79 -2.48 -10.76
C PHE A 23 3.95 -1.51 -10.46
N SER A 24 4.67 -1.69 -9.33
CA SER A 24 5.79 -0.83 -8.92
C SER A 24 7.08 -1.20 -9.64
N LYS A 25 7.03 -1.22 -11.00
CA LYS A 25 8.17 -1.55 -11.86
C LYS A 25 8.30 -0.49 -12.93
N PHE A 26 9.04 0.58 -12.61
CA PHE A 26 9.21 1.74 -13.49
C PHE A 26 10.49 1.68 -14.33
N GLY A 27 11.26 0.57 -14.23
CA GLY A 27 12.48 0.35 -15.00
C GLY A 27 13.69 1.14 -14.50
N THR A 28 13.63 1.68 -13.28
CA THR A 28 14.75 2.42 -12.71
C THR A 28 15.65 1.54 -11.87
N LYS A 29 16.95 1.78 -11.99
CA LYS A 29 17.97 1.20 -11.09
C LYS A 29 18.57 2.26 -10.16
N LYS A 30 18.13 3.51 -10.30
CA LYS A 30 18.66 4.62 -9.51
C LYS A 30 18.08 4.57 -8.11
N LEU A 31 18.93 4.69 -7.11
CA LEU A 31 18.54 4.86 -5.71
C LEU A 31 18.80 6.32 -5.33
N LEU A 32 17.74 7.08 -5.06
CA LEU A 32 17.90 8.44 -4.53
C LEU A 32 18.44 8.37 -3.09
N PRO A 33 19.50 9.14 -2.78
CA PRO A 33 19.97 9.27 -1.41
C PRO A 33 18.94 10.01 -0.55
N VAL A 34 19.00 9.83 0.78
CA VAL A 34 18.10 10.49 1.73
C VAL A 34 18.07 12.00 1.53
N LYS A 35 19.22 12.63 1.23
CA LYS A 35 19.29 14.07 0.92
C LYS A 35 18.39 14.48 -0.26
N GLY A 36 18.30 13.63 -1.29
CA GLY A 36 17.41 13.85 -2.43
C GLY A 36 15.94 13.80 -2.01
N TRP A 37 15.57 12.75 -1.25
CA TRP A 37 14.21 12.63 -0.72
C TRP A 37 13.84 13.78 0.21
N LYS A 38 14.74 14.23 1.10
CA LYS A 38 14.50 15.39 1.95
C LYS A 38 14.16 16.64 1.14
N LYS A 39 14.89 16.89 0.03
CA LYS A 39 14.60 18.00 -0.88
C LYS A 39 13.22 17.87 -1.53
N ILE A 40 12.83 16.66 -1.97
CA ILE A 40 11.49 16.39 -2.52
C ILE A 40 10.41 16.65 -1.47
N ILE A 41 10.59 16.16 -0.24
CA ILE A 41 9.64 16.36 0.87
C ILE A 41 9.45 17.85 1.15
N ASP A 42 10.54 18.62 1.24
CA ASP A 42 10.47 20.07 1.45
C ASP A 42 9.72 20.78 0.31
N ASN A 43 9.98 20.41 -0.94
CA ASN A 43 9.29 20.93 -2.11
C ASN A 43 7.79 20.61 -2.09
N CYS A 44 7.41 19.36 -1.74
CA CYS A 44 6.02 18.97 -1.62
C CYS A 44 5.28 19.77 -0.52
N ILE A 45 5.90 19.93 0.65
CA ILE A 45 5.30 20.66 1.79
C ILE A 45 5.18 22.15 1.48
N ALA A 46 6.14 22.71 0.76
CA ALA A 46 6.08 24.12 0.33
C ALA A 46 5.01 24.36 -0.74
N GLY A 47 4.79 23.37 -1.63
CA GLY A 47 3.90 23.50 -2.78
C GLY A 47 2.45 23.08 -2.53
N ALA A 48 2.14 22.41 -1.41
CA ALA A 48 0.80 21.90 -1.14
C ALA A 48 0.55 21.65 0.36
N ASN A 49 -0.72 21.61 0.76
CA ASN A 49 -1.13 21.21 2.10
C ASN A 49 -1.00 19.67 2.26
N VAL A 50 0.24 19.20 2.46
CA VAL A 50 0.55 17.78 2.62
C VAL A 50 0.28 17.35 4.06
N THR A 51 -0.61 16.37 4.24
CA THR A 51 -0.96 15.84 5.56
C THR A 51 -0.30 14.51 5.88
N GLU A 52 0.12 13.77 4.85
CA GLU A 52 0.70 12.44 5.03
C GLU A 52 1.56 12.05 3.82
N PHE A 53 2.71 11.43 4.09
CA PHE A 53 3.45 10.66 3.09
C PHE A 53 3.26 9.16 3.34
N ASN A 54 2.82 8.45 2.31
CA ASN A 54 2.72 7.00 2.33
C ASN A 54 3.96 6.42 1.63
N ILE A 55 4.87 5.85 2.41
CA ILE A 55 6.11 5.27 1.90
C ILE A 55 5.83 3.86 1.39
N ALA A 56 6.18 3.65 0.12
CA ALA A 56 6.06 2.39 -0.59
C ALA A 56 7.28 2.21 -1.53
N GLY A 57 7.13 1.40 -2.56
CA GLY A 57 8.17 1.18 -3.56
C GLY A 57 8.17 -0.27 -4.03
N GLY A 58 9.36 -0.84 -4.22
CA GLY A 58 9.54 -2.29 -4.21
C GLY A 58 9.28 -2.83 -2.80
N GLU A 59 10.33 -2.99 -1.99
CA GLU A 59 10.17 -3.21 -0.54
C GLU A 59 10.87 -2.07 0.20
N PRO A 60 10.14 -1.13 0.81
CA PRO A 60 10.73 0.06 1.41
C PRO A 60 11.68 -0.23 2.59
N MET A 61 11.53 -1.38 3.26
CA MET A 61 12.45 -1.77 4.32
C MET A 61 13.85 -2.14 3.81
N LEU A 62 14.03 -2.30 2.49
CA LEU A 62 15.35 -2.41 1.85
C LEU A 62 16.03 -1.04 1.65
N TYR A 63 15.30 0.07 1.84
CA TYR A 63 15.88 1.39 1.69
C TYR A 63 16.73 1.76 2.91
N PRO A 64 18.07 1.92 2.77
CA PRO A 64 18.96 2.11 3.93
C PRO A 64 18.65 3.38 4.75
N GLY A 65 18.06 4.38 4.09
CA GLY A 65 17.68 5.65 4.71
C GLY A 65 16.24 5.72 5.21
N LEU A 66 15.48 4.61 5.28
CA LEU A 66 14.06 4.62 5.61
C LEU A 66 13.77 5.34 6.93
N VAL A 67 14.44 4.93 8.00
CA VAL A 67 14.18 5.49 9.35
C VAL A 67 14.55 6.97 9.41
N GLU A 68 15.67 7.37 8.80
CA GLU A 68 16.08 8.77 8.74
C GLU A 68 15.07 9.62 7.97
N LEU A 69 14.54 9.10 6.86
CA LEU A 69 13.52 9.80 6.08
C LEU A 69 12.20 9.93 6.85
N VAL A 70 11.76 8.87 7.51
CA VAL A 70 10.56 8.88 8.35
C VAL A 70 10.69 9.91 9.47
N GLN A 71 11.82 9.94 10.18
CA GLN A 71 12.07 10.93 11.22
C GLN A 71 12.01 12.35 10.66
N TYR A 72 12.65 12.58 9.51
CA TYR A 72 12.65 13.89 8.85
C TYR A 72 11.25 14.39 8.52
N ILE A 73 10.39 13.53 7.95
CA ILE A 73 9.00 13.89 7.62
C ILE A 73 8.22 14.23 8.90
N ARG A 74 8.39 13.44 9.96
CA ARG A 74 7.72 13.65 11.25
C ARG A 74 8.14 14.96 11.92
N ASP A 75 9.42 15.31 11.83
CA ASP A 75 9.96 16.58 12.36
C ASP A 75 9.34 17.81 11.65
N LYS A 76 8.80 17.64 10.43
CA LYS A 76 8.00 18.64 9.72
C LYS A 76 6.52 18.68 10.15
N GLY A 77 6.11 17.84 11.09
CA GLY A 77 4.72 17.74 11.55
C GLY A 77 3.79 16.98 10.60
N VAL A 78 4.33 16.26 9.60
CA VAL A 78 3.56 15.51 8.61
C VAL A 78 3.51 14.03 9.01
N LYS A 79 2.35 13.40 8.84
CA LYS A 79 2.14 11.97 9.13
C LYS A 79 2.87 11.09 8.11
N VAL A 80 3.26 9.90 8.56
CA VAL A 80 3.91 8.90 7.71
C VAL A 80 3.20 7.57 7.83
N SER A 81 2.95 6.93 6.69
CA SER A 81 2.48 5.54 6.60
C SER A 81 3.48 4.70 5.80
N LEU A 82 3.49 3.40 6.05
CA LEU A 82 4.36 2.43 5.41
C LEU A 82 3.54 1.33 4.74
N ILE A 83 3.89 0.95 3.51
CA ILE A 83 3.37 -0.27 2.86
C ILE A 83 4.54 -1.21 2.64
N THR A 84 4.47 -2.39 3.25
CA THR A 84 5.55 -3.39 3.21
C THR A 84 5.00 -4.79 2.94
N ASN A 85 5.85 -5.69 2.45
CA ASN A 85 5.54 -7.12 2.42
C ASN A 85 5.71 -7.79 3.80
N GLY A 86 6.35 -7.12 4.76
CA GLY A 86 6.54 -7.59 6.13
C GLY A 86 7.72 -8.55 6.35
N SER A 87 8.40 -8.99 5.28
CA SER A 87 9.45 -10.04 5.38
C SER A 87 10.67 -9.63 6.18
N LEU A 88 10.95 -8.34 6.25
CA LEU A 88 12.12 -7.79 6.93
C LEU A 88 11.77 -7.19 8.32
N MET A 89 10.50 -7.29 8.72
CA MET A 89 10.04 -6.77 10.00
C MET A 89 10.17 -7.84 11.08
N ASP A 90 10.77 -7.48 12.20
CA ASP A 90 10.89 -8.30 13.40
C ASP A 90 10.41 -7.56 14.65
N GLU A 91 10.41 -8.23 15.80
CA GLU A 91 9.95 -7.63 17.07
C GLU A 91 10.79 -6.41 17.46
N GLU A 92 12.10 -6.45 17.28
CA GLU A 92 13.01 -5.35 17.65
C GLU A 92 12.75 -4.12 16.76
N TRP A 93 12.52 -4.33 15.47
CA TRP A 93 12.12 -3.25 14.57
C TRP A 93 10.78 -2.65 14.98
N VAL A 94 9.78 -3.50 15.29
CA VAL A 94 8.46 -3.04 15.73
C VAL A 94 8.56 -2.21 17.02
N LYS A 95 9.25 -2.72 18.03
CA LYS A 95 9.46 -1.99 19.30
C LYS A 95 10.06 -0.61 19.06
N LYS A 96 11.03 -0.51 18.17
CA LYS A 96 11.81 0.70 18.00
C LYS A 96 11.15 1.72 17.09
N TYR A 97 10.46 1.27 16.04
CA TYR A 97 10.08 2.14 14.93
C TYR A 97 8.58 2.17 14.62
N ALA A 98 7.77 1.16 15.00
CA ALA A 98 6.36 1.14 14.60
C ALA A 98 5.58 2.35 15.08
N GLY A 99 5.90 2.90 16.27
CA GLY A 99 5.28 4.12 16.77
C GLY A 99 5.58 5.41 16.00
N MET A 100 6.47 5.34 15.00
CA MET A 100 6.74 6.47 14.09
C MET A 100 5.70 6.58 12.98
N PHE A 101 4.87 5.55 12.76
CA PHE A 101 3.93 5.49 11.66
C PHE A 101 2.48 5.70 12.11
N GLU A 102 1.72 6.46 11.33
CA GLU A 102 0.27 6.58 11.46
C GLU A 102 -0.42 5.25 11.08
N THR A 103 0.09 4.61 10.02
CA THR A 103 -0.42 3.34 9.51
C THR A 103 0.74 2.47 9.01
N ILE A 104 0.73 1.20 9.39
CA ILE A 104 1.54 0.17 8.73
C ILE A 104 0.60 -0.74 7.95
N GLY A 105 0.80 -0.78 6.63
CA GLY A 105 0.04 -1.60 5.70
C GLY A 105 0.85 -2.81 5.26
N PHE A 106 0.30 -4.01 5.47
CA PHE A 106 0.86 -5.24 4.95
C PHE A 106 0.22 -5.59 3.60
N SER A 107 1.05 -6.01 2.66
CA SER A 107 0.58 -6.58 1.41
C SER A 107 0.37 -8.08 1.60
N VAL A 108 -0.89 -8.53 1.59
CA VAL A 108 -1.28 -9.93 1.77
C VAL A 108 -2.29 -10.30 0.69
N ASP A 109 -1.84 -11.02 -0.34
CA ASP A 109 -2.71 -11.38 -1.46
C ASP A 109 -3.39 -12.73 -1.25
N SER A 110 -2.79 -13.61 -0.44
CA SER A 110 -3.30 -14.94 -0.11
C SER A 110 -2.84 -15.35 1.29
N ILE A 111 -3.66 -16.17 1.96
CA ILE A 111 -3.30 -16.85 3.21
C ILE A 111 -2.70 -18.24 2.95
N ASN A 112 -2.67 -18.67 1.68
CA ASN A 112 -2.15 -19.96 1.25
C ASN A 112 -0.74 -19.78 0.63
N ASP A 113 0.24 -20.51 1.17
CA ASP A 113 1.63 -20.43 0.72
C ASP A 113 1.81 -20.89 -0.74
N GLU A 114 1.06 -21.86 -1.22
CA GLU A 114 1.13 -22.33 -2.60
C GLU A 114 0.60 -21.26 -3.56
N THR A 115 -0.52 -20.62 -3.23
CA THR A 115 -1.05 -19.48 -3.98
C THR A 115 -0.06 -18.33 -3.98
N ASN A 116 0.56 -18.01 -2.85
CA ASN A 116 1.58 -16.95 -2.76
C ASN A 116 2.78 -17.27 -3.67
N ARG A 117 3.25 -18.53 -3.76
CA ARG A 117 4.31 -18.93 -4.72
C ARG A 117 3.87 -18.72 -6.17
N LYS A 118 2.65 -19.15 -6.53
CA LYS A 118 2.09 -18.97 -7.89
C LYS A 118 1.96 -17.49 -8.26
N ILE A 119 1.60 -16.65 -7.31
CA ILE A 119 1.57 -15.19 -7.46
C ILE A 119 2.99 -14.59 -7.58
N GLY A 120 4.01 -15.31 -7.10
CA GLY A 120 5.39 -14.80 -6.97
C GLY A 120 5.58 -13.92 -5.74
N ARG A 121 4.66 -13.99 -4.75
CA ARG A 121 4.81 -13.34 -3.45
C ARG A 121 5.72 -14.19 -2.54
N CYS A 122 6.93 -14.35 -3.00
CA CYS A 122 7.99 -15.11 -2.36
C CYS A 122 9.35 -14.54 -2.77
N ASP A 123 10.38 -14.91 -2.03
CA ASP A 123 11.76 -14.58 -2.38
C ASP A 123 12.30 -15.51 -3.50
N ARG A 124 13.56 -15.33 -3.88
CA ARG A 124 14.23 -16.13 -4.92
C ARG A 124 14.37 -17.62 -4.59
N ASN A 125 14.19 -17.99 -3.31
CA ASN A 125 14.19 -19.37 -2.83
C ASN A 125 12.76 -19.90 -2.62
N GLU A 126 11.75 -19.24 -3.20
CA GLU A 126 10.33 -19.55 -3.07
C GLU A 126 9.80 -19.50 -1.61
N LYS A 127 10.54 -18.80 -0.73
CA LYS A 127 10.11 -18.60 0.65
C LYS A 127 9.06 -17.51 0.72
N THR A 128 7.86 -17.87 1.15
CA THR A 128 6.73 -16.98 1.41
C THR A 128 6.81 -16.39 2.82
N ILE A 129 5.87 -15.51 3.14
CA ILE A 129 5.57 -15.12 4.52
C ILE A 129 4.29 -15.85 4.91
N PRO A 130 4.33 -16.79 5.84
CA PRO A 130 3.14 -17.47 6.33
C PRO A 130 2.14 -16.47 6.94
N ALA A 131 0.84 -16.72 6.77
CA ALA A 131 -0.22 -15.87 7.32
C ALA A 131 -0.06 -15.66 8.85
N GLY A 132 0.31 -16.71 9.59
CA GLY A 132 0.58 -16.63 11.03
C GLY A 132 1.71 -15.64 11.40
N ARG A 133 2.70 -15.41 10.52
CA ARG A 133 3.73 -14.41 10.74
C ARG A 133 3.17 -12.98 10.65
N ILE A 134 2.25 -12.74 9.74
CA ILE A 134 1.55 -11.45 9.65
C ILE A 134 0.69 -11.22 10.91
N VAL A 135 -0.03 -12.25 11.37
CA VAL A 135 -0.78 -12.20 12.63
C VAL A 135 0.13 -11.81 13.80
N GLU A 136 1.29 -12.46 13.91
CA GLU A 136 2.27 -12.13 14.96
C GLU A 136 2.75 -10.67 14.88
N LEU A 137 3.14 -10.19 13.69
CA LEU A 137 3.55 -8.80 13.48
C LEU A 137 2.46 -7.80 13.87
N CYS A 138 1.21 -8.08 13.50
CA CYS A 138 0.08 -7.24 13.89
C CYS A 138 -0.12 -7.21 15.40
N ARG A 139 0.00 -8.35 16.10
CA ARG A 139 -0.05 -8.40 17.57
C ARG A 139 1.09 -7.60 18.22
N LEU A 140 2.30 -7.69 17.66
CA LEU A 140 3.45 -6.91 18.14
C LEU A 140 3.22 -5.41 17.94
N ILE A 141 2.68 -4.98 16.79
CA ILE A 141 2.34 -3.57 16.54
C ILE A 141 1.30 -3.09 17.54
N ARG A 142 0.22 -3.86 17.78
CA ARG A 142 -0.79 -3.50 18.80
C ARG A 142 -0.19 -3.36 20.20
N LYS A 143 0.79 -4.22 20.53
CA LYS A 143 1.46 -4.22 21.83
C LYS A 143 2.38 -3.01 22.01
N TYR A 144 3.22 -2.70 21.02
CA TYR A 144 4.30 -1.71 21.16
C TYR A 144 4.00 -0.35 20.56
N ALA A 145 3.03 -0.28 19.66
CA ALA A 145 2.61 0.95 18.98
C ALA A 145 1.07 1.00 18.85
N PRO A 146 0.30 1.05 19.96
CA PRO A 146 -1.16 0.94 19.95
C PRO A 146 -1.85 2.05 19.16
N GLY A 147 -1.20 3.20 18.95
CA GLY A 147 -1.70 4.28 18.10
C GLY A 147 -1.49 4.07 16.59
N CYS A 148 -0.68 3.08 16.19
CA CYS A 148 -0.44 2.78 14.79
C CYS A 148 -1.59 1.94 14.22
N ARG A 149 -2.21 2.42 13.12
CA ARG A 149 -3.27 1.67 12.43
C ARG A 149 -2.68 0.54 11.61
N ILE A 150 -3.38 -0.59 11.57
CA ILE A 150 -3.02 -1.75 10.75
C ILE A 150 -3.91 -1.77 9.50
N LYS A 151 -3.27 -1.81 8.34
CA LYS A 151 -3.93 -1.90 7.05
C LYS A 151 -3.50 -3.18 6.33
N ILE A 152 -4.44 -3.85 5.67
CA ILE A 152 -4.13 -4.93 4.74
C ILE A 152 -4.46 -4.48 3.31
N ASN A 153 -3.55 -4.73 2.38
CA ASN A 153 -3.79 -4.58 0.95
C ASN A 153 -3.79 -5.96 0.30
N THR A 154 -4.87 -6.31 -0.37
CA THR A 154 -5.01 -7.55 -1.13
C THR A 154 -5.27 -7.22 -2.58
N VAL A 155 -4.39 -7.68 -3.46
CA VAL A 155 -4.58 -7.60 -4.91
C VAL A 155 -5.22 -8.90 -5.39
N VAL A 156 -6.42 -8.81 -5.94
CA VAL A 156 -7.18 -9.95 -6.45
C VAL A 156 -6.80 -10.22 -7.90
N SER A 157 -6.44 -11.45 -8.18
CA SER A 157 -6.10 -12.01 -9.50
C SER A 157 -6.83 -13.34 -9.71
N ALA A 158 -6.72 -13.94 -10.87
CA ALA A 158 -7.29 -15.27 -11.13
C ALA A 158 -6.73 -16.38 -10.22
N LEU A 159 -5.58 -16.12 -9.55
CA LEU A 159 -4.93 -17.12 -8.70
C LEU A 159 -5.49 -17.16 -7.26
N ASN A 160 -6.10 -16.08 -6.78
CA ASN A 160 -6.62 -15.96 -5.42
C ASN A 160 -8.09 -15.52 -5.36
N LYS A 161 -8.76 -15.37 -6.50
CA LYS A 161 -10.14 -14.88 -6.59
C LYS A 161 -11.17 -15.70 -5.79
N ASP A 162 -10.87 -16.96 -5.53
CA ASP A 162 -11.78 -17.89 -4.82
C ASP A 162 -11.49 -17.98 -3.32
N GLU A 163 -10.48 -17.24 -2.80
CA GLU A 163 -10.08 -17.33 -1.40
C GLU A 163 -11.04 -16.61 -0.44
N MET A 164 -11.14 -17.18 0.76
CA MET A 164 -11.82 -16.62 1.92
C MET A 164 -10.77 -16.04 2.86
N MET A 165 -10.71 -14.73 2.99
CA MET A 165 -9.74 -14.03 3.81
C MET A 165 -10.35 -13.32 5.02
N SER A 166 -11.68 -13.26 5.10
CA SER A 166 -12.40 -12.51 6.14
C SER A 166 -11.99 -12.94 7.56
N ASP A 167 -11.89 -14.26 7.82
CA ASP A 167 -11.51 -14.76 9.16
C ASP A 167 -10.08 -14.35 9.55
N PHE A 168 -9.15 -14.39 8.59
CA PHE A 168 -7.79 -13.90 8.79
C PHE A 168 -7.77 -12.39 9.08
N ILE A 169 -8.55 -11.60 8.34
CA ILE A 169 -8.66 -10.16 8.54
C ILE A 169 -9.26 -9.84 9.92
N ASP A 170 -10.22 -10.64 10.39
CA ASP A 170 -10.80 -10.51 11.72
C ASP A 170 -9.78 -10.90 12.81
N GLU A 171 -9.02 -11.98 12.63
CA GLU A 171 -7.99 -12.40 13.59
C GLU A 171 -6.94 -11.33 13.84
N ILE A 172 -6.49 -10.63 12.79
CA ILE A 172 -5.51 -9.55 12.92
C ILE A 172 -6.12 -8.22 13.39
N ALA A 173 -7.44 -8.15 13.49
CA ALA A 173 -8.17 -6.93 13.84
C ALA A 173 -7.71 -5.72 13.00
N ALA A 174 -7.67 -5.88 11.67
CA ALA A 174 -7.22 -4.83 10.76
C ALA A 174 -8.16 -3.62 10.84
N ASP A 175 -7.60 -2.41 10.98
CA ASP A 175 -8.39 -1.17 10.96
C ASP A 175 -8.94 -0.88 9.57
N ARG A 176 -8.19 -1.29 8.53
CA ARG A 176 -8.59 -1.11 7.13
C ARG A 176 -8.16 -2.31 6.29
N TRP A 177 -9.08 -2.85 5.52
CA TRP A 177 -8.79 -3.81 4.48
C TRP A 177 -9.07 -3.21 3.11
N LYS A 178 -8.02 -3.10 2.28
CA LYS A 178 -8.11 -2.58 0.93
C LYS A 178 -8.04 -3.72 -0.07
N ILE A 179 -9.09 -3.90 -0.83
CA ILE A 179 -9.22 -4.91 -1.87
C ILE A 179 -9.05 -4.23 -3.23
N LEU A 180 -8.00 -4.60 -3.94
CA LEU A 180 -7.63 -4.03 -5.23
C LEU A 180 -7.80 -5.08 -6.32
N ARG A 181 -8.41 -4.69 -7.45
CA ARG A 181 -8.36 -5.54 -8.64
C ARG A 181 -6.97 -5.49 -9.24
N MET A 182 -6.47 -6.66 -9.65
CA MET A 182 -5.18 -6.75 -10.34
C MET A 182 -5.19 -5.90 -11.61
N LYS A 183 -4.15 -5.12 -11.77
CA LYS A 183 -3.91 -4.32 -12.96
C LYS A 183 -3.22 -5.15 -14.02
N PRO A 184 -3.81 -5.34 -15.22
CA PRO A 184 -3.16 -6.06 -16.30
C PRO A 184 -2.02 -5.21 -16.89
N PHE A 185 -0.92 -5.86 -17.25
CA PHE A 185 0.18 -5.21 -17.97
C PHE A 185 1.00 -6.20 -18.80
N GLN A 186 1.71 -5.62 -19.77
CA GLN A 186 2.67 -6.34 -20.60
C GLN A 186 3.87 -5.42 -20.92
N TYR A 187 5.08 -5.85 -20.52
CA TYR A 187 6.34 -5.17 -20.83
C TYR A 187 7.29 -6.16 -21.48
N GLY A 188 7.45 -6.08 -22.78
CA GLY A 188 8.24 -7.05 -23.54
C GLY A 188 7.76 -8.49 -23.30
N SER A 189 8.62 -9.35 -22.79
CA SER A 189 8.28 -10.73 -22.42
C SER A 189 7.61 -10.88 -21.05
N PHE A 190 7.59 -9.83 -20.23
CA PHE A 190 6.96 -9.86 -18.90
C PHE A 190 5.51 -9.43 -19.01
N SER A 191 4.59 -10.34 -18.69
CA SER A 191 3.15 -10.12 -18.74
C SER A 191 2.45 -10.81 -17.59
N ASN A 192 1.37 -10.21 -17.08
CA ASN A 192 0.49 -10.81 -16.09
C ASN A 192 -0.92 -11.06 -16.66
N LEU A 193 -1.12 -10.91 -17.95
CA LEU A 193 -2.44 -11.07 -18.60
C LEU A 193 -3.07 -12.45 -18.35
N ASN A 194 -2.25 -13.48 -18.20
CA ASN A 194 -2.70 -14.86 -17.97
C ASN A 194 -3.19 -15.12 -16.52
N ILE A 195 -3.08 -14.14 -15.63
CA ILE A 195 -3.64 -14.19 -14.26
C ILE A 195 -4.66 -13.08 -14.03
N GLN A 196 -5.14 -12.47 -15.09
CA GLN A 196 -6.13 -11.40 -15.02
C GLN A 196 -7.46 -11.94 -14.47
N VAL A 197 -8.09 -11.17 -13.61
CA VAL A 197 -9.41 -11.41 -13.05
C VAL A 197 -10.43 -10.53 -13.77
N SER A 198 -11.63 -11.06 -14.08
CA SER A 198 -12.72 -10.26 -14.65
C SER A 198 -13.33 -9.31 -13.61
N ASN A 199 -14.22 -8.41 -14.04
CA ASN A 199 -14.95 -7.56 -13.11
C ASN A 199 -15.88 -8.38 -12.22
N GLU A 200 -16.59 -9.32 -12.81
CA GLU A 200 -17.55 -10.20 -12.15
C GLU A 200 -16.84 -11.07 -11.10
N GLU A 201 -15.72 -11.71 -11.47
CA GLU A 201 -14.90 -12.50 -10.55
C GLU A 201 -14.34 -11.68 -9.38
N PHE A 202 -13.96 -10.41 -9.66
CA PHE A 202 -13.51 -9.49 -8.63
C PHE A 202 -14.66 -9.11 -7.67
N GLU A 203 -15.83 -8.82 -8.19
CA GLU A 203 -17.03 -8.53 -7.38
C GLU A 203 -17.44 -9.73 -6.54
N GLU A 204 -17.39 -10.95 -7.08
CA GLU A 204 -17.65 -12.19 -6.35
C GLU A 204 -16.66 -12.38 -5.19
N PHE A 205 -15.36 -12.08 -5.39
CA PHE A 205 -14.38 -12.09 -4.30
C PHE A 205 -14.76 -11.10 -3.20
N VAL A 206 -15.14 -9.89 -3.58
CA VAL A 206 -15.54 -8.83 -2.62
C VAL A 206 -16.77 -9.28 -1.83
N GLU A 207 -17.83 -9.77 -2.50
CA GLU A 207 -19.05 -10.25 -1.83
C GLU A 207 -18.79 -11.43 -0.91
N ARG A 208 -17.97 -12.41 -1.34
CA ARG A 208 -17.60 -13.57 -0.53
C ARG A 208 -16.88 -13.18 0.76
N ASN A 209 -16.14 -12.09 0.73
CA ASN A 209 -15.30 -11.60 1.83
C ASN A 209 -15.92 -10.41 2.59
N ARG A 210 -17.11 -9.93 2.21
CA ARG A 210 -17.88 -8.97 3.00
C ARG A 210 -18.39 -9.64 4.28
N ASP A 211 -18.51 -8.84 5.34
CA ASP A 211 -18.89 -9.30 6.69
C ASP A 211 -20.03 -10.33 6.70
N ARG A 212 -19.73 -11.54 7.15
CA ARG A 212 -20.74 -12.56 7.46
C ARG A 212 -21.49 -12.30 8.76
N LYS A 213 -20.99 -11.45 9.65
CA LYS A 213 -21.60 -11.16 10.97
C LYS A 213 -22.98 -10.47 10.93
N GLY A 214 -23.54 -10.24 9.73
CA GLY A 214 -24.90 -9.74 9.55
C GLY A 214 -25.94 -10.77 9.12
N LYS A 215 -25.59 -12.04 8.90
CA LYS A 215 -26.49 -13.04 8.31
C LYS A 215 -26.74 -14.31 9.13
N GLU A 216 -26.02 -14.57 10.19
CA GLU A 216 -26.28 -15.73 11.03
C GLU A 216 -26.38 -15.35 12.50
N ASP A 217 -27.57 -15.58 13.01
CA ASP A 217 -28.00 -15.87 14.37
C ASP A 217 -27.93 -14.81 15.47
N GLY A 218 -29.12 -14.58 16.01
CA GLY A 218 -29.50 -14.07 17.30
C GLY A 218 -28.72 -14.57 18.53
N VAL A 219 -27.39 -14.60 18.47
CA VAL A 219 -26.55 -14.72 19.65
C VAL A 219 -26.22 -13.30 20.12
N THR A 220 -26.86 -12.91 21.18
CA THR A 220 -26.58 -11.69 21.94
C THR A 220 -25.10 -11.65 22.30
N ALA A 221 -24.35 -10.75 21.64
CA ALA A 221 -23.02 -10.38 22.09
C ALA A 221 -23.13 -9.86 23.51
N GLU A 222 -22.38 -10.44 24.44
CA GLU A 222 -22.23 -9.90 25.80
C GLU A 222 -21.76 -8.45 25.70
N ALA A 223 -22.51 -7.59 26.40
CA ALA A 223 -22.29 -6.15 26.44
C ALA A 223 -20.86 -5.84 26.93
N GLY A 224 -20.03 -5.21 26.09
CA GLY A 224 -18.78 -4.62 26.57
C GLY A 224 -17.66 -4.40 25.55
N MET A 225 -17.70 -4.96 24.34
CA MET A 225 -16.71 -4.66 23.33
C MET A 225 -17.43 -4.28 22.01
N GLU A 226 -17.61 -2.99 21.79
CA GLU A 226 -17.87 -2.47 20.46
C GLU A 226 -16.64 -2.83 19.61
N THR A 227 -16.72 -3.93 18.85
CA THR A 227 -15.70 -4.22 17.83
C THR A 227 -15.81 -3.12 16.79
N ALA A 228 -14.83 -2.21 16.82
CA ALA A 228 -14.73 -1.17 15.82
C ALA A 228 -14.87 -1.82 14.43
N ARG A 229 -15.88 -1.43 13.69
CA ARG A 229 -16.17 -1.98 12.37
C ARG A 229 -14.96 -1.73 11.49
N ARG A 230 -14.31 -2.79 10.98
CA ARG A 230 -13.20 -2.64 10.02
C ARG A 230 -13.70 -1.89 8.77
N GLU A 231 -12.87 -1.01 8.28
CA GLU A 231 -13.15 -0.30 7.04
C GLU A 231 -12.72 -1.15 5.84
N ILE A 232 -13.67 -1.54 4.97
CA ILE A 232 -13.37 -2.22 3.71
C ILE A 232 -13.41 -1.19 2.59
N VAL A 233 -12.28 -1.04 1.88
CA VAL A 233 -12.14 -0.15 0.73
C VAL A 233 -11.92 -1.00 -0.51
N VAL A 234 -12.83 -0.89 -1.49
CA VAL A 234 -12.77 -1.63 -2.75
C VAL A 234 -12.29 -0.70 -3.86
N GLU A 235 -11.23 -1.09 -4.56
CA GLU A 235 -10.64 -0.32 -5.66
C GLU A 235 -10.55 -1.15 -6.94
N PRO A 236 -11.52 -1.01 -7.85
CA PRO A 236 -11.51 -1.70 -9.13
C PRO A 236 -10.48 -1.11 -10.10
N ASP A 237 -10.13 0.16 -9.96
CA ASP A 237 -9.08 0.85 -10.74
C ASP A 237 -8.34 1.90 -9.90
N MET A 238 -7.19 2.33 -10.40
CA MET A 238 -6.33 3.32 -9.74
C MET A 238 -6.20 4.64 -10.54
N LYS A 239 -6.92 4.77 -11.67
CA LYS A 239 -6.79 5.93 -12.58
C LYS A 239 -7.14 7.25 -11.91
N ALA A 240 -6.27 8.24 -12.08
CA ALA A 240 -6.44 9.61 -11.62
C ALA A 240 -6.76 9.74 -10.11
N SER A 241 -6.36 8.79 -9.29
CA SER A 241 -6.75 8.75 -7.88
C SER A 241 -5.57 8.73 -6.90
N TYR A 242 -4.35 8.92 -7.41
CA TYR A 242 -3.12 8.99 -6.60
C TYR A 242 -2.29 10.22 -6.95
N VAL A 243 -1.66 10.78 -5.93
CA VAL A 243 -0.45 11.60 -6.09
C VAL A 243 0.72 10.68 -5.82
N LEU A 244 1.48 10.34 -6.84
CA LEU A 244 2.55 9.34 -6.78
C LEU A 244 3.87 9.93 -7.28
N ILE A 245 4.90 9.86 -6.44
CA ILE A 245 6.28 10.16 -6.80
C ILE A 245 7.06 8.84 -6.86
N ASP A 246 7.68 8.57 -8.01
CA ASP A 246 8.46 7.36 -8.24
C ASP A 246 9.85 7.40 -7.59
N SER A 247 10.62 6.33 -7.71
CA SER A 247 11.94 6.19 -7.12
C SER A 247 13.04 7.06 -7.77
N ASN A 248 12.73 7.73 -8.88
CA ASN A 248 13.58 8.76 -9.48
C ASN A 248 13.27 10.16 -8.93
N GLY A 249 12.15 10.32 -8.22
CA GLY A 249 11.66 11.60 -7.74
C GLY A 249 10.70 12.30 -8.73
N TYR A 250 10.13 11.55 -9.68
CA TYR A 250 9.19 12.08 -10.66
C TYR A 250 7.75 11.95 -10.19
N LEU A 251 6.99 13.05 -10.24
CA LEU A 251 5.54 13.01 -10.10
C LEU A 251 4.93 12.41 -11.36
N LEU A 252 4.10 11.37 -11.18
CA LEU A 252 3.53 10.58 -12.26
C LEU A 252 2.02 10.83 -12.40
N ASP A 253 1.57 11.06 -13.64
CA ASP A 253 0.15 11.07 -14.03
C ASP A 253 -0.23 9.70 -14.62
N ASN A 254 -1.19 9.03 -14.02
CA ASN A 254 -1.72 7.74 -14.46
C ASN A 254 -3.17 7.80 -14.99
N ALA A 255 -3.67 9.00 -15.31
CA ALA A 255 -5.06 9.17 -15.71
C ALA A 255 -5.37 8.57 -17.07
N VAL A 256 -4.45 8.69 -18.04
CA VAL A 256 -4.63 8.19 -19.42
C VAL A 256 -4.33 6.70 -19.48
N ASP A 257 -3.15 6.32 -19.01
CA ASP A 257 -2.70 4.93 -19.00
C ASP A 257 -2.03 4.60 -17.67
N GLU A 258 -2.66 3.71 -16.92
CA GLU A 258 -2.10 3.25 -15.66
C GLU A 258 -0.80 2.48 -15.85
N MET A 259 -0.57 1.88 -17.02
CA MET A 259 0.59 1.04 -17.32
C MET A 259 1.83 1.86 -17.64
N THR A 260 1.62 2.98 -18.33
CA THR A 260 2.68 3.90 -18.76
C THR A 260 2.36 5.30 -18.25
N PRO A 261 2.53 5.56 -16.93
CA PRO A 261 2.26 6.88 -16.40
C PRO A 261 3.19 7.92 -17.03
N VAL A 262 2.67 9.12 -17.23
CA VAL A 262 3.43 10.23 -17.80
C VAL A 262 4.13 10.99 -16.66
N VAL A 263 5.41 11.32 -16.86
CA VAL A 263 6.12 12.22 -15.93
C VAL A 263 5.61 13.64 -16.13
N VAL A 264 5.08 14.23 -15.07
CA VAL A 264 4.56 15.62 -15.09
C VAL A 264 5.44 16.62 -14.33
N CYS A 265 6.33 16.14 -13.45
CA CYS A 265 7.24 16.99 -12.70
C CYS A 265 8.46 16.22 -12.23
N ASP A 266 9.66 16.78 -12.37
CA ASP A 266 10.85 16.36 -11.62
C ASP A 266 10.87 17.10 -10.28
N CYS A 267 10.42 16.40 -9.21
CA CYS A 267 10.29 17.03 -7.89
C CYS A 267 11.62 17.43 -7.24
N LEU A 268 12.77 17.03 -7.82
CA LEU A 268 14.09 17.51 -7.41
C LEU A 268 14.45 18.87 -8.03
N MET A 269 13.92 19.16 -9.21
CA MET A 269 14.36 20.27 -10.04
C MET A 269 13.28 21.33 -10.29
N GLU A 270 12.01 20.92 -10.27
CA GLU A 270 10.85 21.74 -10.57
C GLU A 270 10.01 22.02 -9.32
N ASP A 271 9.19 23.07 -9.37
CA ASP A 271 8.21 23.40 -8.33
C ASP A 271 7.08 22.36 -8.28
N PHE A 272 6.87 21.76 -7.10
CA PHE A 272 5.85 20.73 -6.93
C PHE A 272 4.43 21.26 -7.13
N ALA A 273 4.15 22.52 -6.73
CA ALA A 273 2.82 23.10 -6.92
C ALA A 273 2.48 23.23 -8.42
N GLU A 274 3.49 23.55 -9.26
CA GLU A 274 3.32 23.59 -10.71
C GLU A 274 3.07 22.18 -11.27
N GLY A 275 3.84 21.17 -10.81
CA GLY A 275 3.63 19.78 -11.15
C GLY A 275 2.22 19.29 -10.78
N LEU A 276 1.75 19.68 -9.59
CA LEU A 276 0.43 19.29 -9.09
C LEU A 276 -0.71 19.92 -9.92
N ARG A 277 -0.53 21.13 -10.46
CA ARG A 277 -1.49 21.76 -11.41
C ARG A 277 -1.58 21.03 -12.75
N ARG A 278 -0.48 20.42 -13.20
CA ARG A 278 -0.42 19.60 -14.42
C ARG A 278 -0.96 18.19 -14.24
N LEU A 279 -1.05 17.72 -12.97
CA LEU A 279 -1.53 16.39 -12.66
C LEU A 279 -3.03 16.26 -12.90
N THR A 280 -3.44 15.25 -13.66
CA THR A 280 -4.85 14.90 -13.81
C THR A 280 -5.32 14.11 -12.57
N LEU A 281 -6.09 14.77 -11.70
CA LEU A 281 -6.60 14.16 -10.47
C LEU A 281 -8.13 14.22 -10.42
N ASP A 282 -8.78 13.06 -10.40
CA ASP A 282 -10.20 12.95 -10.06
C ASP A 282 -10.36 13.14 -8.54
N ARG A 283 -10.78 14.34 -8.16
CA ARG A 283 -10.91 14.71 -6.75
C ARG A 283 -11.88 13.83 -5.98
N LYS A 284 -12.98 13.38 -6.60
CA LYS A 284 -13.96 12.52 -5.93
C LYS A 284 -13.36 11.14 -5.63
N LYS A 285 -12.67 10.54 -6.61
CA LYS A 285 -11.94 9.27 -6.42
C LYS A 285 -10.82 9.43 -5.39
N TYR A 286 -10.07 10.53 -5.45
CA TYR A 286 -8.99 10.82 -4.53
C TYR A 286 -9.49 10.94 -3.08
N GLU A 287 -10.54 11.74 -2.85
CA GLU A 287 -11.13 11.95 -1.53
C GLU A 287 -11.76 10.66 -0.98
N ALA A 288 -12.50 9.90 -1.82
CA ALA A 288 -13.08 8.62 -1.43
C ALA A 288 -12.04 7.57 -1.02
N ARG A 289 -10.81 7.68 -1.53
CA ARG A 289 -9.72 6.79 -1.19
C ARG A 289 -9.14 7.02 0.20
N TYR A 290 -9.16 8.26 0.68
CA TYR A 290 -8.44 8.68 1.87
C TYR A 290 -9.33 9.13 3.04
N ASN A 291 -10.62 9.27 2.79
CA ASN A 291 -11.66 9.55 3.79
C ASN A 291 -12.42 8.24 4.12
#